data_3166ab71a709f7af65133f2fac4586e4
#
_entry.id   3166ab71a709f7af65133f2fac4586e4
#
_cell.length_a   1.000
_cell.length_b   1.000
_cell.length_c   1.000
_cell.angle_alpha   90.00
_cell.angle_beta   90.00
_cell.angle_gamma   90.00
#
_symmetry.space_group_name_H-M   'P 1'
#
loop_
_entity.id
_entity.type
_entity.pdbx_description
1 polymer ?
#
loop_
_entity_poly.entity_id
_entity_poly.type
_entity_poly.pdbx_seq_one_letter_code
_entity_poly.pdbx_strand_id
1 'polypeptide(L)'
;MIGAINYLLLHYNNVYLLCKDKYESNVKLLINNKNVIIIPFDHINEESSCKNIITNVYSNDYTDVFICGVHKNYLKTKITNPSILNYNKNNKYNIKWEHIKTFYQDMNLDLSIYYEYFDINSTEKSIALYEKIKDINIIFCHTQSSTKTISLSENIKTYINDNKYIIICANENVYNKNHAHFEVANKFINIPVAEYIDVIKNACEIFIIDSCFSCIINPLSELNKLNTKKIKYDLR
;
A
#
# COMPACT_ATOMS: atom_id res chain seq x y z
N MET A 1 -4.86 -4.37 -0.21
CA MET A 1 -6.30 -4.40 -0.62
C MET A 1 -6.55 -3.90 -2.05
N ILE A 2 -5.65 -3.13 -2.69
CA ILE A 2 -5.86 -2.56 -4.05
C ILE A 2 -6.27 -3.63 -5.06
N GLY A 3 -5.55 -4.76 -5.12
CA GLY A 3 -5.92 -5.86 -6.04
C GLY A 3 -7.35 -6.40 -5.80
N ALA A 4 -7.75 -6.57 -4.53
CA ALA A 4 -9.11 -7.01 -4.21
C ALA A 4 -10.17 -6.00 -4.68
N ILE A 5 -9.94 -4.70 -4.47
CA ILE A 5 -10.86 -3.64 -4.90
C ILE A 5 -10.99 -3.62 -6.43
N ASN A 6 -9.88 -3.67 -7.15
CA ASN A 6 -9.88 -3.69 -8.60
C ASN A 6 -10.59 -4.96 -9.16
N TYR A 7 -10.38 -6.10 -8.52
CA TYR A 7 -11.08 -7.33 -8.87
C TYR A 7 -12.60 -7.22 -8.62
N LEU A 8 -13.00 -6.69 -7.47
CA LEU A 8 -14.43 -6.52 -7.16
C LEU A 8 -15.12 -5.57 -8.13
N LEU A 9 -14.45 -4.55 -8.65
CA LEU A 9 -14.99 -3.65 -9.67
C LEU A 9 -15.30 -4.33 -11.02
N LEU A 10 -14.80 -5.55 -11.27
CA LEU A 10 -15.20 -6.36 -12.43
C LEU A 10 -16.57 -7.04 -12.25
N HIS A 11 -17.02 -7.16 -11.01
CA HIS A 11 -18.23 -7.90 -10.64
C HIS A 11 -19.33 -7.00 -10.07
N TYR A 12 -18.99 -5.79 -9.62
CA TYR A 12 -19.92 -4.85 -8.96
C TYR A 12 -19.83 -3.47 -9.61
N ASN A 13 -20.97 -2.83 -9.75
CA ASN A 13 -21.06 -1.47 -10.29
C ASN A 13 -20.39 -0.43 -9.36
N ASN A 14 -20.48 -0.65 -8.04
CA ASN A 14 -19.85 0.17 -7.04
C ASN A 14 -19.22 -0.70 -5.95
N VAL A 15 -18.09 -0.26 -5.43
CA VAL A 15 -17.41 -0.84 -4.26
C VAL A 15 -17.39 0.19 -3.14
N TYR A 16 -18.05 -0.11 -2.04
CA TYR A 16 -18.03 0.73 -0.84
C TYR A 16 -16.88 0.27 0.05
N LEU A 17 -15.89 1.13 0.23
CA LEU A 17 -14.69 0.83 1.01
C LEU A 17 -14.71 1.56 2.35
N LEU A 18 -14.86 0.81 3.44
CA LEU A 18 -14.73 1.37 4.77
C LEU A 18 -13.24 1.58 5.10
N CYS A 19 -12.89 2.75 5.57
CA CYS A 19 -11.54 3.06 6.03
C CYS A 19 -11.59 3.91 7.31
N LYS A 20 -10.53 3.82 8.12
CA LYS A 20 -10.41 4.72 9.29
C LYS A 20 -10.34 6.16 8.83
N ASP A 21 -11.11 7.04 9.43
CA ASP A 21 -11.21 8.47 9.11
C ASP A 21 -9.83 9.14 8.95
N LYS A 22 -8.90 8.87 9.86
CA LYS A 22 -7.53 9.41 9.81
C LYS A 22 -6.71 8.99 8.58
N TYR A 23 -7.15 7.96 7.83
CA TYR A 23 -6.48 7.49 6.61
C TYR A 23 -7.24 7.81 5.33
N GLU A 24 -8.39 8.47 5.40
CA GLU A 24 -9.26 8.74 4.26
C GLU A 24 -8.54 9.41 3.10
N SER A 25 -7.76 10.46 3.36
CA SER A 25 -7.00 11.19 2.34
C SER A 25 -5.98 10.30 1.61
N ASN A 26 -5.26 9.46 2.35
CA ASN A 26 -4.31 8.51 1.76
C ASN A 26 -5.02 7.45 0.90
N VAL A 27 -6.15 6.94 1.37
CA VAL A 27 -6.94 5.93 0.64
C VAL A 27 -7.49 6.52 -0.65
N LYS A 28 -8.00 7.76 -0.65
CA LYS A 28 -8.47 8.47 -1.84
C LYS A 28 -7.38 8.66 -2.91
N LEU A 29 -6.15 8.93 -2.48
CA LEU A 29 -5.01 9.05 -3.39
C LEU A 29 -4.59 7.70 -4.00
N LEU A 30 -4.68 6.61 -3.22
CA LEU A 30 -4.32 5.27 -3.67
C LEU A 30 -5.37 4.64 -4.58
N ILE A 31 -6.66 5.02 -4.42
CA ILE A 31 -7.80 4.43 -5.10
C ILE A 31 -8.58 5.54 -5.80
N ASN A 32 -8.05 5.98 -6.93
CA ASN A 32 -8.68 7.01 -7.74
C ASN A 32 -9.61 6.36 -8.79
N ASN A 33 -10.78 5.88 -8.33
CA ASN A 33 -11.79 5.29 -9.21
C ASN A 33 -13.18 5.77 -8.77
N LYS A 34 -13.96 6.33 -9.72
CA LYS A 34 -15.29 6.90 -9.47
C LYS A 34 -16.32 5.90 -8.93
N ASN A 35 -16.11 4.63 -9.19
CA ASN A 35 -16.99 3.55 -8.74
C ASN A 35 -16.58 3.00 -7.35
N VAL A 36 -15.51 3.56 -6.73
CA VAL A 36 -15.15 3.26 -5.35
C VAL A 36 -15.60 4.40 -4.45
N ILE A 37 -16.52 4.09 -3.55
CA ILE A 37 -17.07 5.05 -2.60
C ILE A 37 -16.39 4.79 -1.26
N ILE A 38 -15.55 5.72 -0.83
CA ILE A 38 -14.82 5.61 0.43
C ILE A 38 -15.72 6.13 1.55
N ILE A 39 -15.97 5.29 2.54
CA ILE A 39 -16.77 5.62 3.72
C ILE A 39 -15.86 5.62 4.93
N PRO A 40 -15.49 6.79 5.47
CA PRO A 40 -14.70 6.87 6.68
C PRO A 40 -15.52 6.44 7.90
N PHE A 41 -14.89 5.72 8.82
CA PHE A 41 -15.44 5.38 10.11
C PHE A 41 -14.57 5.92 11.25
N ASP A 42 -15.19 6.22 12.40
CA ASP A 42 -14.49 6.68 13.59
C ASP A 42 -13.53 5.59 14.09
N HIS A 43 -12.24 5.86 14.04
CA HIS A 43 -11.20 4.92 14.45
C HIS A 43 -11.10 4.73 15.97
N ILE A 44 -11.72 5.59 16.77
CA ILE A 44 -11.78 5.48 18.23
C ILE A 44 -12.92 4.53 18.63
N ASN A 45 -14.10 4.68 17.98
CA ASN A 45 -15.29 3.86 18.20
C ASN A 45 -15.52 2.88 17.04
N GLU A 46 -14.48 2.17 16.63
CA GLU A 46 -14.40 1.36 15.40
C GLU A 46 -15.58 0.39 15.25
N GLU A 47 -15.85 -0.43 16.27
CA GLU A 47 -16.89 -1.45 16.20
C GLU A 47 -18.29 -0.86 15.99
N SER A 48 -18.67 0.12 16.81
CA SER A 48 -20.00 0.74 16.73
C SER A 48 -20.18 1.53 15.44
N SER A 49 -19.13 2.25 15.01
CA SER A 49 -19.15 3.03 13.77
C SER A 49 -19.29 2.12 12.55
N CYS A 50 -18.51 1.04 12.45
CA CYS A 50 -18.61 0.08 11.35
C CYS A 50 -19.97 -0.62 11.33
N LYS A 51 -20.51 -1.04 12.49
CA LYS A 51 -21.84 -1.66 12.58
C LYS A 51 -22.93 -0.72 12.06
N ASN A 52 -22.90 0.55 12.49
CA ASN A 52 -23.90 1.54 12.06
C ASN A 52 -23.83 1.79 10.55
N ILE A 53 -22.62 1.95 9.98
CA ILE A 53 -22.46 2.16 8.54
C ILE A 53 -22.99 0.96 7.76
N ILE A 54 -22.62 -0.26 8.15
CA ILE A 54 -23.09 -1.47 7.46
C ILE A 54 -24.61 -1.59 7.55
N THR A 55 -25.20 -1.38 8.70
CA THR A 55 -26.67 -1.43 8.87
C THR A 55 -27.39 -0.43 7.95
N ASN A 56 -26.84 0.77 7.79
CA ASN A 56 -27.44 1.83 6.96
C ASN A 56 -27.23 1.61 5.45
N VAL A 57 -26.08 1.06 5.05
CA VAL A 57 -25.77 0.75 3.64
C VAL A 57 -26.48 -0.53 3.18
N TYR A 58 -26.82 -1.40 4.13
CA TYR A 58 -27.30 -2.77 3.92
C TYR A 58 -28.80 -2.93 3.73
N SER A 59 -29.51 -1.89 3.38
CA SER A 59 -30.96 -1.98 3.16
C SER A 59 -31.36 -2.77 1.90
N ASN A 60 -30.40 -3.26 1.08
CA ASN A 60 -30.66 -3.96 -0.18
C ASN A 60 -30.14 -5.41 -0.14
N ASP A 61 -31.00 -6.36 -0.50
CA ASP A 61 -30.66 -7.79 -0.62
C ASP A 61 -29.60 -8.13 -1.69
N TYR A 62 -29.16 -7.16 -2.47
CA TYR A 62 -28.18 -7.31 -3.56
C TYR A 62 -26.76 -6.86 -3.21
N THR A 63 -26.48 -6.53 -1.96
CA THR A 63 -25.17 -6.07 -1.53
C THR A 63 -24.38 -7.22 -0.88
N ASP A 64 -23.23 -7.56 -1.45
CA ASP A 64 -22.27 -8.48 -0.83
C ASP A 64 -21.35 -7.72 0.14
N VAL A 65 -20.94 -8.37 1.24
CA VAL A 65 -19.98 -7.81 2.20
C VAL A 65 -18.79 -8.74 2.37
N PHE A 66 -17.63 -8.17 2.16
CA PHE A 66 -16.34 -8.79 2.34
C PHE A 66 -15.67 -8.23 3.59
N ILE A 67 -15.39 -9.08 4.57
CA ILE A 67 -14.82 -8.66 5.85
C ILE A 67 -13.51 -9.38 6.06
N CYS A 68 -12.46 -8.64 6.41
CA CYS A 68 -11.15 -9.20 6.69
C CYS A 68 -10.53 -8.65 7.98
N GLY A 69 -9.57 -9.38 8.52
CA GLY A 69 -8.81 -9.00 9.71
C GLY A 69 -9.67 -8.90 10.96
N VAL A 70 -9.34 -7.95 11.81
CA VAL A 70 -9.98 -7.79 13.14
C VAL A 70 -11.48 -7.51 13.07
N HIS A 71 -11.97 -6.97 11.96
CA HIS A 71 -13.39 -6.66 11.78
C HIS A 71 -14.29 -7.92 11.79
N LYS A 72 -13.75 -9.08 11.48
CA LYS A 72 -14.45 -10.37 11.57
C LYS A 72 -14.90 -10.73 13.01
N ASN A 73 -14.26 -10.13 14.00
CA ASN A 73 -14.61 -10.39 15.40
C ASN A 73 -16.01 -9.85 15.76
N TYR A 74 -16.48 -8.84 15.03
CA TYR A 74 -17.76 -8.18 15.34
C TYR A 74 -18.69 -7.98 14.14
N LEU A 75 -18.24 -8.22 12.92
CA LEU A 75 -19.03 -8.18 11.70
C LEU A 75 -19.14 -9.58 11.07
N LYS A 76 -20.24 -9.80 10.34
CA LYS A 76 -20.44 -11.06 9.60
C LYS A 76 -20.36 -10.81 8.11
N THR A 77 -19.56 -11.62 7.44
CA THR A 77 -19.50 -11.68 5.97
C THR A 77 -20.82 -12.18 5.42
N LYS A 78 -21.36 -11.50 4.41
CA LYS A 78 -22.49 -11.94 3.61
C LYS A 78 -22.07 -11.84 2.13
N ILE A 79 -21.92 -12.96 1.45
CA ILE A 79 -21.51 -13.01 0.05
C ILE A 79 -22.50 -13.92 -0.67
N THR A 80 -23.20 -13.39 -1.65
CA THR A 80 -24.25 -14.10 -2.40
C THR A 80 -23.80 -14.52 -3.79
N ASN A 81 -22.69 -13.93 -4.30
CA ASN A 81 -22.13 -14.27 -5.61
C ASN A 81 -21.02 -15.34 -5.48
N PRO A 82 -21.31 -16.64 -5.63
CA PRO A 82 -20.32 -17.70 -5.46
C PRO A 82 -19.25 -17.70 -6.57
N SER A 83 -19.50 -17.10 -7.72
CA SER A 83 -18.56 -17.09 -8.84
C SER A 83 -17.25 -16.33 -8.56
N ILE A 84 -17.25 -15.42 -7.57
CA ILE A 84 -16.06 -14.66 -7.17
C ILE A 84 -15.33 -15.31 -5.98
N LEU A 85 -15.90 -16.35 -5.36
CA LEU A 85 -15.36 -17.01 -4.17
C LEU A 85 -14.49 -18.19 -4.61
N ASN A 86 -13.19 -18.04 -4.57
CA ASN A 86 -12.27 -19.11 -4.91
C ASN A 86 -10.90 -18.90 -4.25
N TYR A 87 -10.87 -18.97 -2.91
CA TYR A 87 -9.60 -18.89 -2.21
C TYR A 87 -8.75 -20.14 -2.49
N ASN A 88 -7.59 -19.94 -3.11
CA ASN A 88 -6.64 -21.00 -3.43
C ASN A 88 -5.43 -20.95 -2.48
N LYS A 89 -5.26 -21.99 -1.66
CA LYS A 89 -4.10 -22.15 -0.77
C LYS A 89 -2.79 -22.42 -1.52
N ASN A 90 -2.88 -23.03 -2.71
CA ASN A 90 -1.73 -23.43 -3.54
C ASN A 90 -1.41 -22.36 -4.60
N ASN A 91 -1.56 -21.08 -4.26
CA ASN A 91 -1.30 -19.98 -5.16
C ASN A 91 0.15 -20.02 -5.69
N LYS A 92 0.34 -19.70 -6.98
CA LYS A 92 1.65 -19.65 -7.64
C LYS A 92 2.59 -18.60 -7.07
N TYR A 93 2.04 -17.59 -6.40
CA TYR A 93 2.81 -16.51 -5.80
C TYR A 93 3.26 -16.86 -4.39
N ASN A 94 4.53 -16.64 -4.09
CA ASN A 94 5.06 -16.83 -2.75
C ASN A 94 4.84 -15.57 -1.90
N ILE A 95 3.68 -15.47 -1.27
CA ILE A 95 3.37 -14.36 -0.37
C ILE A 95 4.08 -14.57 0.96
N LYS A 96 5.04 -13.72 1.27
CA LYS A 96 5.85 -13.79 2.51
C LYS A 96 5.10 -13.28 3.75
N TRP A 97 4.06 -12.45 3.56
CA TRP A 97 3.33 -11.79 4.64
C TRP A 97 2.02 -12.51 4.96
N GLU A 98 1.98 -13.18 6.10
CA GLU A 98 0.82 -13.95 6.54
C GLU A 98 -0.46 -13.11 6.66
N HIS A 99 -0.35 -11.83 7.09
CA HIS A 99 -1.51 -10.95 7.19
C HIS A 99 -2.20 -10.71 5.83
N ILE A 100 -1.44 -10.65 4.72
CA ILE A 100 -2.03 -10.52 3.39
C ILE A 100 -2.79 -11.79 3.03
N LYS A 101 -2.18 -12.97 3.24
CA LYS A 101 -2.86 -14.26 3.03
C LYS A 101 -4.15 -14.34 3.83
N THR A 102 -4.10 -13.98 5.11
CA THR A 102 -5.25 -13.99 6.00
C THR A 102 -6.36 -13.08 5.48
N PHE A 103 -6.05 -11.88 5.00
CA PHE A 103 -7.06 -10.96 4.49
C PHE A 103 -7.79 -11.52 3.27
N TYR A 104 -7.07 -12.10 2.32
CA TYR A 104 -7.69 -12.72 1.14
C TYR A 104 -8.47 -13.98 1.52
N GLN A 105 -7.94 -14.80 2.42
CA GLN A 105 -8.63 -15.97 2.98
C GLN A 105 -9.92 -15.57 3.69
N ASP A 106 -9.90 -14.53 4.49
CA ASP A 106 -11.07 -14.01 5.22
C ASP A 106 -12.20 -13.59 4.29
N MET A 107 -11.85 -13.02 3.15
CA MET A 107 -12.79 -12.63 2.09
C MET A 107 -13.14 -13.78 1.15
N ASN A 108 -12.52 -14.95 1.32
CA ASN A 108 -12.59 -16.10 0.41
C ASN A 108 -12.23 -15.76 -1.05
N LEU A 109 -11.31 -14.81 -1.25
CA LEU A 109 -10.79 -14.40 -2.55
C LEU A 109 -9.47 -15.12 -2.86
N ASP A 110 -9.25 -15.47 -4.14
CA ASP A 110 -8.00 -16.08 -4.57
C ASP A 110 -6.80 -15.17 -4.30
N LEU A 111 -5.70 -15.76 -3.85
CA LEU A 111 -4.48 -15.02 -3.53
C LEU A 111 -3.81 -14.39 -4.76
N SER A 112 -4.03 -14.93 -5.96
CA SER A 112 -3.51 -14.33 -7.19
C SER A 112 -4.06 -12.94 -7.44
N ILE A 113 -5.27 -12.65 -6.96
CA ILE A 113 -5.91 -11.34 -7.07
C ILE A 113 -5.05 -10.22 -6.46
N TYR A 114 -4.30 -10.53 -5.40
CA TYR A 114 -3.38 -9.57 -4.78
C TYR A 114 -2.36 -9.03 -5.77
N TYR A 115 -1.90 -9.85 -6.70
CA TYR A 115 -0.92 -9.48 -7.71
C TYR A 115 -1.59 -9.09 -9.03
N GLU A 116 -2.38 -9.99 -9.61
CA GLU A 116 -2.87 -9.90 -10.98
C GLU A 116 -3.77 -8.67 -11.22
N TYR A 117 -4.46 -8.23 -10.16
CA TYR A 117 -5.31 -7.04 -10.20
C TYR A 117 -4.70 -5.84 -9.47
N PHE A 118 -3.41 -5.94 -9.10
CA PHE A 118 -2.74 -4.80 -8.50
C PHE A 118 -2.41 -3.77 -9.56
N ASP A 119 -3.06 -2.62 -9.47
CA ASP A 119 -2.75 -1.45 -10.28
C ASP A 119 -2.80 -0.20 -9.41
N ILE A 120 -1.81 0.66 -9.56
CA ILE A 120 -1.68 1.90 -8.81
C ILE A 120 -1.15 2.99 -9.73
N ASN A 121 -1.95 4.05 -9.86
CA ASN A 121 -1.63 5.18 -10.71
C ASN A 121 -0.69 6.16 -10.01
N SER A 122 0.12 6.83 -10.80
CA SER A 122 0.89 7.99 -10.36
C SER A 122 -0.07 9.15 -10.06
N THR A 123 0.26 9.91 -9.02
CA THR A 123 -0.41 11.19 -8.75
C THR A 123 0.36 12.34 -9.43
N GLU A 124 -0.28 13.46 -9.68
CA GLU A 124 0.41 14.65 -10.21
C GLU A 124 1.59 15.04 -9.33
N LYS A 125 1.43 14.92 -8.00
CA LYS A 125 2.50 15.24 -7.06
C LYS A 125 3.62 14.20 -7.06
N SER A 126 3.32 12.90 -7.21
CA SER A 126 4.36 11.88 -7.30
C SER A 126 5.22 12.08 -8.55
N ILE A 127 4.61 12.42 -9.69
CA ILE A 127 5.31 12.78 -10.92
C ILE A 127 6.18 14.02 -10.69
N ALA A 128 5.60 15.09 -10.16
CA ALA A 128 6.32 16.35 -9.92
C ALA A 128 7.49 16.22 -8.93
N LEU A 129 7.40 15.31 -7.97
CA LEU A 129 8.49 15.00 -7.04
C LEU A 129 9.58 14.18 -7.73
N TYR A 130 9.20 13.16 -8.50
CA TYR A 130 10.14 12.33 -9.24
C TYR A 130 10.92 13.13 -10.28
N GLU A 131 10.28 14.03 -11.02
CA GLU A 131 10.92 14.88 -12.04
C GLU A 131 12.10 15.71 -11.49
N LYS A 132 12.13 15.99 -10.18
CA LYS A 132 13.23 16.73 -9.53
C LYS A 132 14.50 15.90 -9.32
N ILE A 133 14.39 14.58 -9.42
CA ILE A 133 15.47 13.65 -9.08
C ILE A 133 15.67 12.54 -10.12
N LYS A 134 14.95 12.57 -11.23
CA LYS A 134 14.95 11.49 -12.25
C LYS A 134 16.33 11.22 -12.89
N ASP A 135 17.18 12.22 -12.90
CA ASP A 135 18.53 12.14 -13.51
C ASP A 135 19.59 11.62 -12.51
N ILE A 136 19.19 11.29 -11.28
CA ILE A 136 20.06 10.78 -10.22
C ILE A 136 19.63 9.34 -9.90
N ASN A 137 20.57 8.45 -9.58
CA ASN A 137 20.22 7.10 -9.13
C ASN A 137 19.50 7.15 -7.77
N ILE A 138 18.27 6.72 -7.72
CA ILE A 138 17.43 6.81 -6.54
C ILE A 138 17.57 5.54 -5.69
N ILE A 139 17.82 5.71 -4.40
CA ILE A 139 17.71 4.66 -3.39
C ILE A 139 16.50 4.98 -2.53
N PHE A 140 15.47 4.14 -2.57
CA PHE A 140 14.28 4.32 -1.73
C PHE A 140 14.42 3.55 -0.42
N CYS A 141 14.14 4.23 0.69
CA CYS A 141 14.22 3.66 2.04
C CYS A 141 12.94 3.92 2.85
N HIS A 142 12.58 2.94 3.69
CA HIS A 142 11.63 3.13 4.77
C HIS A 142 12.06 2.30 5.97
N THR A 143 12.37 2.97 7.08
CA THR A 143 13.01 2.37 8.26
C THR A 143 12.08 2.22 9.45
N GLN A 144 10.81 2.65 9.32
CA GLN A 144 9.84 2.66 10.41
C GLN A 144 8.60 1.83 10.07
N SER A 145 8.15 1.02 11.01
CA SER A 145 6.83 0.36 11.00
C SER A 145 6.03 0.75 12.23
N SER A 146 4.80 0.23 12.36
CA SER A 146 3.97 0.46 13.55
C SER A 146 4.57 -0.08 14.85
N THR A 147 5.50 -1.03 14.77
CA THR A 147 6.04 -1.77 15.93
C THR A 147 7.54 -1.70 16.04
N LYS A 148 8.25 -1.27 15.01
CA LYS A 148 9.72 -1.33 14.98
C LYS A 148 10.27 -0.17 14.15
N THR A 149 11.39 0.37 14.58
CA THR A 149 12.25 1.27 13.79
C THR A 149 13.63 0.63 13.68
N ILE A 150 14.23 0.67 12.50
CA ILE A 150 15.56 0.17 12.23
C ILE A 150 16.47 1.31 11.79
N SER A 151 17.76 1.20 12.06
CA SER A 151 18.76 2.11 11.51
C SER A 151 19.06 1.76 10.05
N LEU A 152 19.39 2.76 9.24
CA LEU A 152 19.94 2.54 7.91
C LEU A 152 21.22 1.69 8.03
N SER A 153 21.30 0.65 7.19
CA SER A 153 22.50 -0.20 7.16
C SER A 153 23.72 0.59 6.69
N GLU A 154 24.91 0.18 7.13
CA GLU A 154 26.17 0.82 6.72
C GLU A 154 26.32 0.84 5.19
N ASN A 155 25.86 -0.20 4.49
CA ASN A 155 25.87 -0.23 3.04
C ASN A 155 25.06 0.90 2.39
N ILE A 156 23.94 1.33 3.00
CA ILE A 156 23.17 2.48 2.50
C ILE A 156 23.90 3.79 2.81
N LYS A 157 24.49 3.88 3.99
CA LYS A 157 25.23 5.07 4.41
C LYS A 157 26.41 5.39 3.48
N THR A 158 27.00 4.38 2.81
CA THR A 158 28.07 4.63 1.83
C THR A 158 27.62 5.51 0.65
N TYR A 159 26.33 5.48 0.30
CA TYR A 159 25.78 6.30 -0.79
C TYR A 159 25.57 7.78 -0.40
N ILE A 160 25.59 8.13 0.89
CA ILE A 160 25.35 9.52 1.34
C ILE A 160 26.34 10.49 0.71
N ASN A 161 27.61 10.08 0.57
CA ASN A 161 28.68 10.92 0.03
C ASN A 161 28.96 10.71 -1.46
N ASP A 162 28.15 9.87 -2.13
CA ASP A 162 28.28 9.63 -3.58
C ASP A 162 27.21 10.44 -4.33
N ASN A 163 27.62 11.53 -4.96
CA ASN A 163 26.71 12.43 -5.70
C ASN A 163 25.97 11.77 -6.89
N LYS A 164 26.31 10.52 -7.25
CA LYS A 164 25.57 9.75 -8.27
C LYS A 164 24.26 9.20 -7.73
N TYR A 165 24.08 9.23 -6.43
CA TYR A 165 22.91 8.65 -5.75
C TYR A 165 22.20 9.69 -4.89
N ILE A 166 20.89 9.55 -4.81
CA ILE A 166 20.07 10.24 -3.82
C ILE A 166 19.29 9.20 -3.00
N ILE A 167 19.37 9.30 -1.67
CA ILE A 167 18.60 8.46 -0.76
C ILE A 167 17.32 9.21 -0.41
N ILE A 168 16.20 8.61 -0.76
CA ILE A 168 14.86 9.07 -0.36
C ILE A 168 14.35 8.14 0.74
N CYS A 169 14.44 8.59 1.98
CA CYS A 169 13.89 7.86 3.11
C CYS A 169 12.52 8.46 3.49
N ALA A 170 11.48 7.61 3.54
CA ALA A 170 10.12 8.08 3.70
C ALA A 170 9.82 8.68 5.08
N ASN A 171 10.58 8.34 6.10
CA ASN A 171 10.33 8.73 7.49
C ASN A 171 11.37 9.68 8.09
N GLU A 172 12.51 9.91 7.43
CA GLU A 172 13.56 10.78 7.94
C GLU A 172 14.44 11.35 6.82
N ASN A 173 15.09 12.48 7.08
CA ASN A 173 16.15 12.98 6.19
C ASN A 173 17.50 12.40 6.63
N VAL A 174 18.13 11.63 5.75
CA VAL A 174 19.42 10.99 6.03
C VAL A 174 20.61 11.94 5.85
N TYR A 175 20.38 13.11 5.25
CA TYR A 175 21.40 14.10 4.97
C TYR A 175 21.45 15.17 6.07
N ASN A 176 22.63 15.70 6.33
CA ASN A 176 22.77 16.90 7.15
C ASN A 176 22.37 18.16 6.35
N LYS A 177 22.07 19.27 7.04
CA LYS A 177 21.55 20.49 6.44
C LYS A 177 22.47 21.13 5.39
N ASN A 178 23.76 20.82 5.41
CA ASN A 178 24.73 21.39 4.45
C ASN A 178 24.94 20.52 3.21
N HIS A 179 24.29 19.36 3.15
CA HIS A 179 24.41 18.43 2.03
C HIS A 179 23.58 18.89 0.83
N ALA A 180 24.11 18.77 -0.40
CA ALA A 180 23.43 19.19 -1.63
C ALA A 180 22.02 18.58 -1.82
N HIS A 181 21.81 17.35 -1.33
CA HIS A 181 20.53 16.65 -1.46
C HIS A 181 19.56 16.91 -0.30
N PHE A 182 19.95 17.66 0.76
CA PHE A 182 19.13 17.86 1.95
C PHE A 182 17.74 18.43 1.63
N GLU A 183 17.70 19.56 0.91
CA GLU A 183 16.45 20.28 0.62
C GLU A 183 15.49 19.44 -0.26
N VAL A 184 16.05 18.68 -1.19
CA VAL A 184 15.25 17.81 -2.06
C VAL A 184 14.73 16.61 -1.29
N ALA A 185 15.58 15.90 -0.55
CA ALA A 185 15.19 14.74 0.25
C ALA A 185 14.16 15.11 1.32
N ASN A 186 14.26 16.32 1.89
CA ASN A 186 13.32 16.80 2.90
C ASN A 186 11.86 16.88 2.40
N LYS A 187 11.65 17.06 1.10
CA LYS A 187 10.31 17.11 0.48
C LYS A 187 9.60 15.76 0.45
N PHE A 188 10.33 14.69 0.72
CA PHE A 188 9.81 13.31 0.71
C PHE A 188 9.54 12.76 2.11
N ILE A 189 9.67 13.55 3.17
CA ILE A 189 9.47 13.04 4.52
C ILE A 189 7.99 13.05 4.88
N ASN A 190 7.47 11.90 5.30
CA ASN A 190 6.10 11.73 5.81
C ASN A 190 4.99 12.27 4.89
N ILE A 191 5.20 12.25 3.58
CA ILE A 191 4.15 12.55 2.61
C ILE A 191 3.22 11.33 2.43
N PRO A 192 2.03 11.50 1.81
CA PRO A 192 1.14 10.39 1.49
C PRO A 192 1.82 9.26 0.71
N VAL A 193 1.49 8.01 1.05
CA VAL A 193 2.12 6.82 0.44
C VAL A 193 2.01 6.80 -1.09
N ALA A 194 0.90 7.27 -1.65
CA ALA A 194 0.69 7.37 -3.09
C ALA A 194 1.70 8.30 -3.78
N GLU A 195 2.23 9.28 -3.08
CA GLU A 195 3.15 10.27 -3.65
C GLU A 195 4.58 9.75 -3.83
N TYR A 196 4.90 8.55 -3.31
CA TYR A 196 6.19 7.89 -3.55
C TYR A 196 6.19 6.95 -4.76
N ILE A 197 5.05 6.75 -5.44
CA ILE A 197 4.90 5.69 -6.45
C ILE A 197 5.93 5.80 -7.57
N ASP A 198 6.16 6.98 -8.11
CA ASP A 198 7.12 7.15 -9.21
C ASP A 198 8.58 7.02 -8.72
N VAL A 199 8.87 7.45 -7.50
CA VAL A 199 10.16 7.22 -6.85
C VAL A 199 10.40 5.72 -6.65
N ILE A 200 9.41 4.98 -6.15
CA ILE A 200 9.49 3.53 -5.92
C ILE A 200 9.67 2.79 -7.24
N LYS A 201 8.87 3.11 -8.27
CA LYS A 201 8.95 2.47 -9.58
C LYS A 201 10.33 2.63 -10.24
N ASN A 202 10.99 3.76 -9.99
CA ASN A 202 12.25 4.14 -10.63
C ASN A 202 13.48 4.05 -9.70
N ALA A 203 13.33 3.60 -8.47
CA ALA A 203 14.45 3.38 -7.58
C ALA A 203 15.39 2.28 -8.11
N CYS A 204 16.70 2.53 -8.11
CA CYS A 204 17.69 1.51 -8.48
C CYS A 204 17.90 0.47 -7.36
N GLU A 205 17.75 0.89 -6.09
CA GLU A 205 17.74 0.00 -4.93
C GLU A 205 16.61 0.40 -3.96
N ILE A 206 16.03 -0.61 -3.28
CA ILE A 206 14.96 -0.44 -2.31
C ILE A 206 15.34 -1.15 -1.01
N PHE A 207 15.22 -0.42 0.11
CA PHE A 207 15.45 -0.93 1.46
C PHE A 207 14.27 -0.58 2.35
N ILE A 208 13.49 -1.56 2.73
CA ILE A 208 12.29 -1.33 3.54
C ILE A 208 12.15 -2.33 4.68
N ILE A 209 11.56 -1.86 5.76
CA ILE A 209 10.99 -2.70 6.78
C ILE A 209 9.60 -3.18 6.35
N ASP A 210 9.12 -4.28 6.95
CA ASP A 210 7.73 -4.72 6.76
C ASP A 210 6.73 -3.64 7.21
N SER A 211 6.10 -2.99 6.24
CA SER A 211 5.22 -1.84 6.43
C SER A 211 4.22 -1.70 5.27
N CYS A 212 3.46 -0.61 5.23
CA CYS A 212 2.54 -0.32 4.11
C CYS A 212 3.27 -0.26 2.75
N PHE A 213 4.54 0.12 2.71
CA PHE A 213 5.33 0.12 1.47
C PHE A 213 5.60 -1.28 0.93
N SER A 214 5.79 -2.29 1.80
CA SER A 214 5.95 -3.66 1.36
C SER A 214 4.71 -4.18 0.61
N CYS A 215 3.51 -3.72 1.00
CA CYS A 215 2.25 -4.06 0.33
C CYS A 215 2.13 -3.47 -1.09
N ILE A 216 2.94 -2.47 -1.44
CA ILE A 216 2.99 -1.85 -2.76
C ILE A 216 4.16 -2.42 -3.57
N ILE A 217 5.34 -2.47 -2.96
CA ILE A 217 6.58 -2.88 -3.63
C ILE A 217 6.53 -4.35 -4.02
N ASN A 218 5.96 -5.21 -3.18
CA ASN A 218 5.88 -6.63 -3.47
C ASN A 218 5.08 -6.94 -4.76
N PRO A 219 3.83 -6.49 -4.94
CA PRO A 219 3.13 -6.75 -6.19
C PRO A 219 3.75 -6.05 -7.39
N LEU A 220 4.31 -4.85 -7.25
CA LEU A 220 5.03 -4.19 -8.35
C LEU A 220 6.26 -4.99 -8.78
N SER A 221 6.99 -5.59 -7.83
CA SER A 221 8.15 -6.45 -8.09
C SER A 221 7.74 -7.73 -8.82
N GLU A 222 6.73 -8.44 -8.34
CA GLU A 222 6.23 -9.68 -8.95
C GLU A 222 5.67 -9.45 -10.36
N LEU A 223 5.14 -8.26 -10.62
CA LEU A 223 4.64 -7.86 -11.94
C LEU A 223 5.73 -7.25 -12.86
N ASN A 224 6.98 -7.25 -12.44
CA ASN A 224 8.09 -6.61 -13.16
C ASN A 224 7.84 -5.12 -13.50
N LYS A 225 7.16 -4.39 -12.60
CA LYS A 225 6.85 -2.97 -12.75
C LYS A 225 7.83 -2.05 -12.00
N LEU A 226 8.95 -2.58 -11.53
CA LEU A 226 10.03 -1.84 -10.87
C LEU A 226 11.30 -1.84 -11.71
N ASN A 227 11.97 -0.71 -11.77
CA ASN A 227 13.30 -0.57 -12.40
C ASN A 227 14.46 -0.99 -11.48
N THR A 228 14.15 -1.49 -10.29
CA THR A 228 15.11 -1.78 -9.23
C THR A 228 16.00 -2.99 -9.56
N LYS A 229 17.28 -2.89 -9.20
CA LYS A 229 18.25 -4.00 -9.29
C LYS A 229 18.29 -4.83 -8.01
N LYS A 230 17.80 -4.29 -6.89
CA LYS A 230 17.89 -4.93 -5.57
C LYS A 230 16.81 -4.45 -4.62
N ILE A 231 16.10 -5.41 -4.05
CA ILE A 231 15.14 -5.15 -2.98
C ILE A 231 15.60 -5.88 -1.72
N LYS A 232 15.78 -5.17 -0.63
CA LYS A 232 16.08 -5.73 0.68
C LYS A 232 14.93 -5.43 1.65
N TYR A 233 14.37 -6.49 2.20
CA TYR A 233 13.36 -6.43 3.25
C TYR A 233 13.98 -6.75 4.59
N ASP A 234 13.73 -5.92 5.61
CA ASP A 234 13.91 -6.28 7.02
C ASP A 234 12.55 -6.77 7.53
N LEU A 235 12.40 -8.08 7.65
CA LEU A 235 11.17 -8.71 8.10
C LEU A 235 11.04 -8.59 9.62
N ARG A 236 9.79 -8.55 10.11
CA ARG A 236 9.46 -8.53 11.54
C ARG A 236 9.81 -9.84 12.21
#